data_4a2e6cdbd257f197803adc9e3e802370
#
_entry.id   4a2e6cdbd257f197803adc9e3e802370
#
_cell.length_a   1.000
_cell.length_b   1.000
_cell.length_c   1.000
_cell.angle_alpha   90.00
_cell.angle_beta   90.00
_cell.angle_gamma   90.00
#
_symmetry.space_group_name_H-M   'P 1'
#
loop_
_entity.id
_entity.type
_entity.pdbx_description
1 polymer ?
#
loop_
_entity_poly.entity_id
_entity_poly.type
_entity_poly.pdbx_seq_one_letter_code
_entity_poly.pdbx_strand_id
1 'polypeptide(L)'
;VGNGWYDRTLSEVQFWKQSNRVVLAPKVWDELHAKNPKLKVANLFWWYNMGTAADISVTPRPVYKADGGKIFDIASFPQRYKELLKRELGDFPFHSFWGPRAGLPSSQWIADSARWIEEHEQPDLSLVYLPHLDYDLQRFGPADPRSDKARGEVDKLVGDLAEFLEARGVEVLIVSEYAITAVDRAVPLNKILRGHGWLELKPEDGSLTLDTFNSKAFAVVDHQVAHVVVLDPSIREEVRKVLLATPGVAQVLDAEGQAAAGIKHVRSGDFVVIADGHSWFSYYWWEEGQGEPDFARCVDIHRKPGYDPVELFIDPKIRFPMLTIAWFLLKKTLGFKALMEVVSQDASLVKGSHGRLPEDPLDWPVCIAARDASLPAQMASTDVYAQIVRGF
;
A
#
# COMPACT_ATOMS: atom_id res chain seq x y z
N VAL A 1 11.95 -0.95 -0.61
CA VAL A 1 11.21 -0.86 0.63
C VAL A 1 10.20 0.28 0.50
N GLY A 2 8.91 0.00 0.68
CA GLY A 2 7.81 0.95 0.53
C GLY A 2 7.30 1.12 -0.91
N ASN A 3 6.12 1.72 -1.05
CA ASN A 3 5.41 1.92 -2.31
C ASN A 3 5.73 3.24 -3.00
N GLY A 4 6.59 4.05 -2.41
CA GLY A 4 6.98 5.38 -2.90
C GLY A 4 8.48 5.58 -2.97
N TRP A 5 8.88 6.45 -3.88
CA TRP A 5 10.27 6.90 -4.01
C TRP A 5 10.33 8.33 -4.55
N TYR A 6 11.43 9.00 -4.33
CA TYR A 6 11.72 10.25 -5.02
C TYR A 6 12.43 9.98 -6.34
N ASP A 7 11.83 10.42 -7.44
CA ASP A 7 12.46 10.36 -8.76
C ASP A 7 13.35 11.59 -8.94
N ARG A 8 14.66 11.37 -8.89
CA ARG A 8 15.64 12.46 -8.97
C ARG A 8 15.69 13.11 -10.36
N THR A 9 15.23 12.42 -11.39
CA THR A 9 15.17 12.96 -12.77
C THR A 9 13.98 13.89 -12.92
N LEU A 10 12.85 13.53 -12.37
CA LEU A 10 11.61 14.32 -12.44
C LEU A 10 11.50 15.34 -11.30
N SER A 11 12.32 15.19 -10.24
CA SER A 11 12.20 15.93 -8.98
C SER A 11 10.82 15.80 -8.34
N GLU A 12 10.23 14.62 -8.42
CA GLU A 12 8.89 14.32 -7.93
C GLU A 12 8.87 13.09 -7.04
N VAL A 13 7.99 13.11 -6.03
CA VAL A 13 7.64 11.91 -5.28
C VAL A 13 6.70 11.07 -6.13
N GLN A 14 7.10 9.84 -6.39
CA GLN A 14 6.30 8.83 -7.08
C GLN A 14 5.70 7.88 -6.05
N PHE A 15 4.37 7.82 -5.96
CA PHE A 15 3.67 6.97 -5.02
C PHE A 15 2.53 6.21 -5.71
N TRP A 16 2.27 4.96 -5.31
CA TRP A 16 1.19 4.13 -5.86
C TRP A 16 1.17 4.04 -7.40
N LYS A 17 2.33 4.00 -8.04
CA LYS A 17 2.42 3.77 -9.48
C LYS A 17 2.04 2.33 -9.79
N GLN A 18 1.28 2.12 -10.86
CA GLN A 18 0.72 0.81 -11.21
C GLN A 18 1.47 0.09 -12.34
N SER A 19 2.44 0.74 -12.97
CA SER A 19 3.19 0.14 -14.07
C SER A 19 4.07 -1.02 -13.61
N ASN A 20 3.94 -2.18 -14.25
CA ASN A 20 4.79 -3.33 -13.99
C ASN A 20 6.28 -3.05 -14.31
N ARG A 21 6.55 -2.07 -15.20
CA ARG A 21 7.92 -1.68 -15.57
C ARG A 21 8.70 -1.02 -14.43
N VAL A 22 8.04 -0.58 -13.35
CA VAL A 22 8.77 -0.05 -12.18
C VAL A 22 9.34 -1.16 -11.31
N VAL A 23 8.88 -2.40 -11.46
CA VAL A 23 9.50 -3.58 -10.86
C VAL A 23 10.66 -4.01 -11.75
N LEU A 24 11.89 -3.74 -11.32
CA LEU A 24 13.09 -3.95 -12.15
C LEU A 24 13.61 -5.39 -12.11
N ALA A 25 13.32 -6.13 -11.04
CA ALA A 25 13.66 -7.55 -10.96
C ALA A 25 12.79 -8.39 -11.91
N PRO A 26 13.29 -9.54 -12.41
CA PRO A 26 12.48 -10.52 -13.12
C PRO A 26 11.27 -10.93 -12.27
N LYS A 27 10.12 -11.06 -12.87
CA LYS A 27 8.91 -11.59 -12.22
C LYS A 27 8.84 -13.10 -12.43
N VAL A 28 8.13 -13.78 -11.54
CA VAL A 28 8.01 -15.25 -11.62
C VAL A 28 7.49 -15.72 -12.99
N TRP A 29 6.54 -15.01 -13.59
CA TRP A 29 6.01 -15.35 -14.92
C TRP A 29 6.98 -15.08 -16.06
N ASP A 30 7.94 -14.15 -15.90
CA ASP A 30 9.00 -13.96 -16.91
C ASP A 30 9.86 -15.24 -17.04
N GLU A 31 10.22 -15.86 -15.89
CA GLU A 31 10.97 -17.12 -15.88
C GLU A 31 10.13 -18.29 -16.36
N LEU A 32 8.89 -18.40 -15.92
CA LEU A 32 7.99 -19.48 -16.33
C LEU A 32 7.74 -19.47 -17.84
N HIS A 33 7.45 -18.31 -18.42
CA HIS A 33 7.27 -18.17 -19.87
C HIS A 33 8.58 -18.45 -20.65
N ALA A 34 9.73 -18.12 -20.08
CA ALA A 34 11.02 -18.48 -20.70
C ALA A 34 11.24 -20.00 -20.73
N LYS A 35 10.79 -20.73 -19.72
CA LYS A 35 10.84 -22.20 -19.66
C LYS A 35 9.76 -22.84 -20.55
N ASN A 36 8.54 -22.33 -20.49
CA ASN A 36 7.42 -22.82 -21.26
C ASN A 36 6.47 -21.67 -21.68
N PRO A 37 6.58 -21.18 -22.92
CA PRO A 37 5.75 -20.07 -23.42
C PRO A 37 4.24 -20.36 -23.49
N LYS A 38 3.80 -21.60 -23.25
CA LYS A 38 2.38 -22.00 -23.26
C LYS A 38 1.74 -21.90 -21.89
N LEU A 39 2.52 -21.71 -20.83
CA LEU A 39 1.99 -21.51 -19.50
C LEU A 39 1.12 -20.23 -19.46
N LYS A 40 -0.04 -20.35 -18.88
CA LYS A 40 -0.99 -19.25 -18.69
C LYS A 40 -0.90 -18.71 -17.28
N VAL A 41 -0.64 -17.44 -17.13
CA VAL A 41 -0.49 -16.77 -15.83
C VAL A 41 -1.59 -15.73 -15.64
N ALA A 42 -2.30 -15.78 -14.50
CA ALA A 42 -3.27 -14.78 -14.08
C ALA A 42 -2.74 -13.98 -12.88
N ASN A 43 -2.82 -12.66 -12.95
CA ASN A 43 -2.47 -11.75 -11.87
C ASN A 43 -3.69 -10.93 -11.47
N LEU A 44 -4.27 -11.24 -10.31
CA LEU A 44 -5.49 -10.63 -9.81
C LEU A 44 -5.17 -9.73 -8.61
N PHE A 45 -5.18 -8.43 -8.86
CA PHE A 45 -4.97 -7.36 -7.88
C PHE A 45 -3.57 -7.29 -7.24
N TRP A 46 -2.62 -8.14 -7.59
CA TRP A 46 -1.26 -7.95 -7.13
C TRP A 46 -0.70 -6.63 -7.65
N TRP A 47 0.02 -5.88 -6.82
CA TRP A 47 0.46 -4.53 -7.14
C TRP A 47 1.40 -4.46 -8.36
N TYR A 48 1.52 -3.28 -8.96
CA TYR A 48 2.31 -3.00 -10.17
C TYR A 48 1.91 -3.88 -11.36
N ASN A 49 0.62 -3.99 -11.59
CA ASN A 49 0.03 -4.95 -12.51
C ASN A 49 -0.22 -4.41 -13.94
N MET A 50 -0.18 -3.08 -14.14
CA MET A 50 -0.44 -2.46 -15.44
C MET A 50 0.71 -2.72 -16.42
N GLY A 51 0.38 -3.29 -17.60
CA GLY A 51 1.38 -3.62 -18.63
C GLY A 51 2.30 -4.78 -18.24
N THR A 52 1.82 -5.68 -17.38
CA THR A 52 2.46 -6.96 -17.05
C THR A 52 2.54 -7.88 -18.26
N ALA A 53 3.50 -8.82 -18.25
CA ALA A 53 3.58 -9.92 -19.21
C ALA A 53 2.72 -11.15 -18.79
N ALA A 54 1.99 -11.09 -17.68
CA ALA A 54 1.00 -12.12 -17.35
C ALA A 54 -0.14 -12.11 -18.39
N ASP A 55 -0.69 -13.30 -18.71
CA ASP A 55 -1.66 -13.50 -19.78
C ASP A 55 -3.03 -12.88 -19.43
N ILE A 56 -3.36 -12.92 -18.13
CA ILE A 56 -4.58 -12.32 -17.59
C ILE A 56 -4.17 -11.41 -16.43
N SER A 57 -4.68 -10.17 -16.45
CA SER A 57 -4.48 -9.27 -15.31
C SER A 57 -5.74 -8.46 -15.01
N VAL A 58 -6.01 -8.27 -13.72
CA VAL A 58 -7.09 -7.41 -13.22
C VAL A 58 -6.52 -6.56 -12.09
N THR A 59 -6.80 -5.24 -12.12
CA THR A 59 -6.27 -4.29 -11.14
C THR A 59 -7.25 -3.14 -10.91
N PRO A 60 -7.32 -2.55 -9.70
CA PRO A 60 -8.12 -1.36 -9.48
C PRO A 60 -7.52 -0.19 -10.28
N ARG A 61 -8.35 0.50 -11.04
CA ARG A 61 -7.89 1.62 -11.87
C ARG A 61 -8.96 2.72 -11.96
N PRO A 62 -8.92 3.72 -11.07
CA PRO A 62 -9.83 4.86 -11.21
C PRO A 62 -9.51 5.66 -12.48
N VAL A 63 -10.58 6.13 -13.15
CA VAL A 63 -10.49 7.01 -14.31
C VAL A 63 -10.70 8.44 -13.84
N TYR A 64 -9.73 9.30 -14.09
CA TYR A 64 -9.80 10.73 -13.79
C TYR A 64 -10.35 11.48 -15.00
N LYS A 65 -11.45 12.18 -14.82
CA LYS A 65 -12.10 12.96 -15.87
C LYS A 65 -11.54 14.38 -15.93
N ALA A 66 -11.63 15.01 -17.08
CA ALA A 66 -11.19 16.39 -17.28
C ALA A 66 -11.92 17.43 -16.41
N ASP A 67 -13.15 17.12 -15.98
CA ASP A 67 -13.94 17.95 -15.07
C ASP A 67 -13.58 17.77 -13.58
N GLY A 68 -12.53 16.98 -13.28
CA GLY A 68 -12.10 16.61 -11.92
C GLY A 68 -12.89 15.45 -11.32
N GLY A 69 -13.86 14.88 -12.04
CA GLY A 69 -14.59 13.70 -11.60
C GLY A 69 -13.70 12.46 -11.58
N LYS A 70 -14.03 11.50 -10.70
CA LYS A 70 -13.40 10.18 -10.63
C LYS A 70 -14.45 9.11 -10.92
N ILE A 71 -14.14 8.16 -11.79
CA ILE A 71 -14.91 6.92 -11.97
C ILE A 71 -14.10 5.81 -11.33
N PHE A 72 -14.67 5.18 -10.33
CA PHE A 72 -14.05 4.04 -9.66
C PHE A 72 -14.31 2.78 -10.50
N ASP A 73 -13.25 2.17 -11.00
CA ASP A 73 -13.32 1.07 -11.93
C ASP A 73 -12.09 0.17 -11.84
N ILE A 74 -12.10 -0.92 -12.58
CA ILE A 74 -10.97 -1.82 -12.78
C ILE A 74 -10.42 -1.69 -14.19
N ALA A 75 -9.17 -2.04 -14.36
CA ALA A 75 -8.56 -2.33 -15.66
C ALA A 75 -8.26 -3.82 -15.75
N SER A 76 -8.32 -4.38 -16.95
CA SER A 76 -7.92 -5.76 -17.21
C SER A 76 -7.13 -5.87 -18.50
N PHE A 77 -6.33 -6.92 -18.59
CA PHE A 77 -5.74 -7.40 -19.83
C PHE A 77 -5.93 -8.91 -19.92
N PRO A 78 -6.42 -9.43 -21.05
CA PRO A 78 -7.15 -8.73 -22.10
C PRO A 78 -8.34 -7.91 -21.58
N GLN A 79 -8.68 -6.82 -22.29
CA GLN A 79 -9.71 -5.87 -21.85
C GLN A 79 -11.09 -6.51 -21.64
N ARG A 80 -11.40 -7.61 -22.35
CA ARG A 80 -12.67 -8.34 -22.26
C ARG A 80 -13.01 -8.78 -20.82
N TYR A 81 -12.02 -9.09 -19.99
CA TYR A 81 -12.25 -9.58 -18.62
C TYR A 81 -12.91 -8.52 -17.72
N LYS A 82 -12.65 -7.26 -17.94
CA LYS A 82 -13.35 -6.19 -17.23
C LYS A 82 -14.87 -6.31 -17.39
N GLU A 83 -15.34 -6.39 -18.63
CA GLU A 83 -16.79 -6.46 -18.92
C GLU A 83 -17.38 -7.81 -18.48
N LEU A 84 -16.64 -8.90 -18.65
CA LEU A 84 -17.07 -10.23 -18.21
C LEU A 84 -17.24 -10.27 -16.69
N LEU A 85 -16.23 -9.89 -15.93
CA LEU A 85 -16.28 -9.91 -14.47
C LEU A 85 -17.35 -8.96 -13.92
N LYS A 86 -17.51 -7.76 -14.50
CA LYS A 86 -18.58 -6.82 -14.10
C LYS A 86 -19.98 -7.40 -14.37
N ARG A 87 -20.17 -8.11 -15.45
CA ARG A 87 -21.44 -8.76 -15.75
C ARG A 87 -21.76 -9.88 -14.77
N GLU A 88 -20.78 -10.69 -14.39
CA GLU A 88 -20.98 -11.88 -13.56
C GLU A 88 -20.98 -11.54 -12.05
N LEU A 89 -20.12 -10.61 -11.61
CA LEU A 89 -19.89 -10.30 -10.22
C LEU A 89 -20.42 -8.92 -9.78
N GLY A 90 -20.88 -8.11 -10.75
CA GLY A 90 -21.18 -6.69 -10.51
C GLY A 90 -19.94 -5.82 -10.49
N ASP A 91 -20.15 -4.52 -10.25
CA ASP A 91 -19.04 -3.56 -10.15
C ASP A 91 -18.14 -3.87 -8.95
N PHE A 92 -16.82 -3.69 -9.15
CA PHE A 92 -15.86 -3.81 -8.04
C PHE A 92 -16.19 -2.80 -6.93
N PRO A 93 -16.34 -3.24 -5.68
CA PRO A 93 -16.73 -2.36 -4.56
C PRO A 93 -15.56 -1.48 -4.11
N PHE A 94 -15.15 -0.53 -4.93
CA PHE A 94 -13.94 0.28 -4.79
C PHE A 94 -13.87 1.01 -3.44
N HIS A 95 -15.01 1.46 -2.91
CA HIS A 95 -15.06 2.11 -1.60
C HIS A 95 -14.77 1.17 -0.41
N SER A 96 -14.81 -0.15 -0.65
CA SER A 96 -14.42 -1.17 0.33
C SER A 96 -12.99 -1.65 0.13
N PHE A 97 -12.29 -1.11 -0.88
CA PHE A 97 -10.89 -1.42 -1.14
C PHE A 97 -9.93 -0.49 -0.39
N TRP A 98 -10.28 0.79 -0.25
CA TRP A 98 -9.51 1.74 0.54
C TRP A 98 -10.40 2.88 1.07
N GLY A 99 -10.03 3.44 2.24
CA GLY A 99 -10.72 4.52 2.91
C GLY A 99 -11.55 4.06 4.11
N PRO A 100 -12.43 4.92 4.66
CA PRO A 100 -13.15 4.61 5.90
C PRO A 100 -14.10 3.41 5.82
N ARG A 101 -14.44 2.96 4.62
CA ARG A 101 -15.31 1.79 4.37
C ARG A 101 -14.53 0.55 3.92
N ALA A 102 -13.19 0.60 3.94
CA ALA A 102 -12.37 -0.55 3.57
C ALA A 102 -12.68 -1.77 4.44
N GLY A 103 -12.81 -2.95 3.80
CA GLY A 103 -13.22 -4.17 4.47
C GLY A 103 -13.49 -5.34 3.51
N LEU A 104 -14.08 -6.39 4.02
CA LEU A 104 -14.30 -7.69 3.35
C LEU A 104 -14.86 -7.64 1.92
N PRO A 105 -15.83 -6.76 1.56
CA PRO A 105 -16.46 -6.87 0.24
C PRO A 105 -15.50 -6.77 -0.94
N SER A 106 -14.41 -6.00 -0.83
CA SER A 106 -13.39 -5.91 -1.89
C SER A 106 -12.62 -7.22 -2.05
N SER A 107 -12.21 -7.82 -0.94
CA SER A 107 -11.51 -9.11 -0.96
C SER A 107 -12.43 -10.26 -1.41
N GLN A 108 -13.71 -10.23 -1.04
CA GLN A 108 -14.69 -11.19 -1.55
C GLN A 108 -14.80 -11.11 -3.06
N TRP A 109 -14.97 -9.92 -3.63
CA TRP A 109 -15.03 -9.72 -5.08
C TRP A 109 -13.77 -10.23 -5.79
N ILE A 110 -12.58 -10.00 -5.20
CA ILE A 110 -11.31 -10.49 -5.74
C ILE A 110 -11.27 -12.03 -5.71
N ALA A 111 -11.67 -12.65 -4.60
CA ALA A 111 -11.72 -14.10 -4.50
C ALA A 111 -12.73 -14.70 -5.49
N ASP A 112 -13.90 -14.08 -5.67
CA ASP A 112 -14.91 -14.52 -6.65
C ASP A 112 -14.40 -14.34 -8.09
N SER A 113 -13.63 -13.29 -8.37
CA SER A 113 -12.96 -13.13 -9.67
C SER A 113 -11.91 -14.23 -9.92
N ALA A 114 -11.19 -14.65 -8.87
CA ALA A 114 -10.25 -15.77 -8.97
C ALA A 114 -10.96 -17.10 -9.28
N ARG A 115 -12.08 -17.37 -8.62
CA ARG A 115 -12.94 -18.54 -8.93
C ARG A 115 -13.42 -18.51 -10.36
N TRP A 116 -13.94 -17.38 -10.82
CA TRP A 116 -14.43 -17.22 -12.17
C TRP A 116 -13.33 -17.44 -13.23
N ILE A 117 -12.14 -16.87 -12.99
CA ILE A 117 -10.98 -17.05 -13.88
C ILE A 117 -10.53 -18.52 -13.89
N GLU A 118 -10.51 -19.20 -12.76
CA GLU A 118 -10.16 -20.63 -12.68
C GLU A 118 -11.15 -21.48 -13.47
N GLU A 119 -12.46 -21.23 -13.32
CA GLU A 119 -13.50 -22.01 -14.01
C GLU A 119 -13.48 -21.85 -15.53
N HIS A 120 -13.12 -20.68 -16.03
CA HIS A 120 -13.26 -20.35 -17.45
C HIS A 120 -11.94 -20.35 -18.22
N GLU A 121 -10.82 -20.10 -17.53
CA GLU A 121 -9.54 -19.90 -18.17
C GLU A 121 -8.48 -20.91 -17.75
N GLN A 122 -8.61 -21.53 -16.57
CA GLN A 122 -7.72 -22.56 -16.04
C GLN A 122 -6.24 -22.17 -16.19
N PRO A 123 -5.79 -21.06 -15.56
CA PRO A 123 -4.39 -20.64 -15.61
C PRO A 123 -3.49 -21.64 -14.89
N ASP A 124 -2.25 -21.82 -15.37
CA ASP A 124 -1.25 -22.64 -14.70
C ASP A 124 -0.73 -22.01 -13.42
N LEU A 125 -0.73 -20.67 -13.33
CA LEU A 125 -0.39 -19.90 -12.14
C LEU A 125 -1.39 -18.77 -11.94
N SER A 126 -1.99 -18.69 -10.75
CA SER A 126 -2.82 -17.57 -10.31
C SER A 126 -2.20 -16.85 -9.12
N LEU A 127 -2.02 -15.54 -9.24
CA LEU A 127 -1.60 -14.65 -8.15
C LEU A 127 -2.83 -13.85 -7.70
N VAL A 128 -3.26 -14.03 -6.46
CA VAL A 128 -4.49 -13.42 -5.92
C VAL A 128 -4.13 -12.59 -4.68
N TYR A 129 -4.48 -11.30 -4.68
CA TYR A 129 -4.21 -10.38 -3.57
C TYR A 129 -5.48 -10.09 -2.77
N LEU A 130 -5.46 -10.38 -1.49
CA LEU A 130 -6.60 -10.20 -0.57
C LEU A 130 -6.22 -9.24 0.56
N PRO A 131 -6.50 -7.92 0.44
CA PRO A 131 -6.01 -6.90 1.36
C PRO A 131 -6.78 -6.78 2.68
N HIS A 132 -7.84 -7.55 2.90
CA HIS A 132 -8.82 -7.34 3.96
C HIS A 132 -8.22 -7.22 5.37
N LEU A 133 -7.23 -8.07 5.68
CA LEU A 133 -6.66 -8.13 7.03
C LEU A 133 -5.90 -6.86 7.41
N ASP A 134 -5.37 -6.13 6.43
CA ASP A 134 -4.59 -4.92 6.61
C ASP A 134 -5.38 -3.80 7.34
N TYR A 135 -6.65 -3.63 6.99
CA TYR A 135 -7.43 -2.47 7.38
C TYR A 135 -7.72 -2.38 8.88
N ASP A 136 -8.30 -3.43 9.45
CA ASP A 136 -8.71 -3.42 10.86
C ASP A 136 -7.53 -3.58 11.80
N LEU A 137 -6.46 -4.25 11.37
CA LEU A 137 -5.22 -4.28 12.12
C LEU A 137 -4.57 -2.89 12.22
N GLN A 138 -4.65 -2.06 11.17
CA GLN A 138 -4.17 -0.67 11.23
C GLN A 138 -5.11 0.21 12.09
N ARG A 139 -6.43 0.00 12.00
CA ARG A 139 -7.41 0.78 12.75
C ARG A 139 -7.36 0.53 14.25
N PHE A 140 -7.27 -0.72 14.65
CA PHE A 140 -7.51 -1.14 16.03
C PHE A 140 -6.28 -1.76 16.70
N GLY A 141 -5.29 -2.13 15.90
CA GLY A 141 -4.12 -2.90 16.35
C GLY A 141 -4.39 -4.40 16.43
N PRO A 142 -3.31 -5.21 16.42
CA PRO A 142 -3.44 -6.66 16.34
C PRO A 142 -4.06 -7.32 17.59
N ALA A 143 -3.96 -6.70 18.77
CA ALA A 143 -4.50 -7.27 20.02
C ALA A 143 -5.96 -6.89 20.31
N ASP A 144 -6.58 -6.02 19.49
CA ASP A 144 -7.97 -5.60 19.72
C ASP A 144 -8.96 -6.70 19.26
N PRO A 145 -10.02 -7.01 20.04
CA PRO A 145 -11.03 -8.01 19.65
C PRO A 145 -11.74 -7.74 18.33
N ARG A 146 -11.80 -6.46 17.90
CA ARG A 146 -12.35 -6.10 16.57
C ARG A 146 -11.49 -6.63 15.43
N SER A 147 -10.20 -6.75 15.65
CA SER A 147 -9.26 -7.37 14.69
C SER A 147 -9.43 -8.89 14.60
N ASP A 148 -9.97 -9.56 15.63
CA ASP A 148 -10.31 -11.00 15.58
C ASP A 148 -11.39 -11.29 14.55
N LYS A 149 -12.36 -10.38 14.42
CA LYS A 149 -13.39 -10.48 13.39
C LYS A 149 -12.75 -10.47 11.98
N ALA A 150 -11.87 -9.52 11.70
CA ALA A 150 -11.20 -9.43 10.41
C ALA A 150 -10.34 -10.67 10.12
N ARG A 151 -9.66 -11.21 11.15
CA ARG A 151 -8.91 -12.49 11.04
C ARG A 151 -9.83 -13.66 10.68
N GLY A 152 -10.96 -13.80 11.37
CA GLY A 152 -11.93 -14.86 11.06
C GLY A 152 -12.58 -14.69 9.68
N GLU A 153 -12.82 -13.47 9.24
CA GLU A 153 -13.34 -13.18 7.90
C GLU A 153 -12.35 -13.56 6.80
N VAL A 154 -11.07 -13.19 6.93
CA VAL A 154 -10.04 -13.53 5.93
C VAL A 154 -9.72 -15.03 5.95
N ASP A 155 -9.64 -15.65 7.13
CA ASP A 155 -9.42 -17.08 7.27
C ASP A 155 -10.50 -17.87 6.54
N LYS A 156 -11.77 -17.53 6.77
CA LYS A 156 -12.88 -18.15 6.04
C LYS A 156 -12.80 -17.92 4.54
N LEU A 157 -12.55 -16.70 4.11
CA LEU A 157 -12.48 -16.35 2.67
C LEU A 157 -11.36 -17.11 1.96
N VAL A 158 -10.19 -17.17 2.58
CA VAL A 158 -9.01 -17.88 2.05
C VAL A 158 -9.25 -19.39 2.08
N GLY A 159 -9.83 -19.92 3.17
CA GLY A 159 -10.19 -21.34 3.28
C GLY A 159 -11.20 -21.75 2.19
N ASP A 160 -12.30 -21.02 2.03
CA ASP A 160 -13.29 -21.29 0.99
C ASP A 160 -12.70 -21.22 -0.44
N LEU A 161 -11.73 -20.32 -0.69
CA LEU A 161 -11.04 -20.23 -1.98
C LEU A 161 -10.06 -21.39 -2.17
N ALA A 162 -9.31 -21.75 -1.13
CA ALA A 162 -8.35 -22.86 -1.17
C ALA A 162 -9.08 -24.20 -1.41
N GLU A 163 -10.14 -24.50 -0.67
CA GLU A 163 -10.96 -25.70 -0.87
C GLU A 163 -11.50 -25.79 -2.33
N PHE A 164 -11.95 -24.66 -2.88
CA PHE A 164 -12.44 -24.61 -4.26
C PHE A 164 -11.33 -24.93 -5.27
N LEU A 165 -10.11 -24.41 -5.06
CA LEU A 165 -8.96 -24.61 -5.94
C LEU A 165 -8.39 -26.05 -5.81
N GLU A 166 -8.21 -26.52 -4.57
CA GLU A 166 -7.70 -27.85 -4.28
C GLU A 166 -8.62 -28.97 -4.83
N ALA A 167 -9.95 -28.78 -4.77
CA ALA A 167 -10.90 -29.67 -5.40
C ALA A 167 -10.74 -29.80 -6.92
N ARG A 168 -10.02 -28.87 -7.54
CA ARG A 168 -9.66 -28.84 -8.98
C ARG A 168 -8.24 -29.31 -9.24
N GLY A 169 -7.52 -29.75 -8.22
CA GLY A 169 -6.14 -30.20 -8.33
C GLY A 169 -5.11 -29.05 -8.39
N VAL A 170 -5.52 -27.84 -8.00
CA VAL A 170 -4.61 -26.68 -7.91
C VAL A 170 -3.91 -26.69 -6.56
N GLU A 171 -2.58 -26.61 -6.57
CA GLU A 171 -1.80 -26.43 -5.35
C GLU A 171 -1.91 -24.97 -4.87
N VAL A 172 -2.16 -24.78 -3.57
CA VAL A 172 -2.38 -23.46 -2.98
C VAL A 172 -1.22 -23.10 -2.05
N LEU A 173 -0.60 -21.93 -2.30
CA LEU A 173 0.41 -21.32 -1.43
C LEU A 173 -0.14 -20.00 -0.88
N ILE A 174 -0.35 -19.93 0.44
CA ILE A 174 -0.81 -18.72 1.12
C ILE A 174 0.40 -17.99 1.69
N VAL A 175 0.56 -16.72 1.34
CA VAL A 175 1.70 -15.92 1.83
C VAL A 175 1.21 -14.58 2.36
N SER A 176 1.80 -14.12 3.45
CA SER A 176 1.70 -12.72 3.86
C SER A 176 3.00 -11.98 3.57
N GLU A 177 2.88 -10.75 3.10
CA GLU A 177 4.01 -9.90 2.73
C GLU A 177 4.72 -9.35 3.98
N TYR A 178 3.94 -9.01 5.01
CA TYR A 178 4.38 -8.43 6.27
C TYR A 178 3.43 -8.83 7.41
N ALA A 179 3.88 -8.60 8.64
CA ALA A 179 3.00 -8.61 9.80
C ALA A 179 2.76 -7.17 10.28
N ILE A 180 1.59 -6.94 10.88
CA ILE A 180 1.23 -5.66 11.49
C ILE A 180 1.42 -5.76 12.99
N THR A 181 2.25 -4.87 13.54
CA THR A 181 2.50 -4.77 14.98
C THR A 181 1.78 -3.55 15.58
N ALA A 182 1.51 -3.61 16.89
CA ALA A 182 0.85 -2.50 17.59
C ALA A 182 1.74 -1.25 17.61
N VAL A 183 1.12 -0.08 17.33
CA VAL A 183 1.79 1.22 17.43
C VAL A 183 0.94 2.21 18.23
N ASP A 184 1.60 3.17 18.88
CA ASP A 184 0.97 4.22 19.67
C ASP A 184 1.55 5.62 19.39
N ARG A 185 2.57 5.71 18.53
CA ARG A 185 3.28 6.96 18.23
C ARG A 185 3.42 7.19 16.73
N ALA A 186 2.92 8.32 16.26
CA ALA A 186 3.21 8.84 14.93
C ALA A 186 4.38 9.81 14.97
N VAL A 187 5.40 9.60 14.14
CA VAL A 187 6.60 10.47 14.04
C VAL A 187 6.50 11.28 12.74
N PRO A 188 6.23 12.60 12.80
CA PRO A 188 6.04 13.43 11.63
C PRO A 188 7.38 13.94 11.08
N LEU A 189 8.12 13.09 10.35
CA LEU A 189 9.48 13.40 9.90
C LEU A 189 9.54 14.70 9.09
N ASN A 190 8.58 14.97 8.24
CA ASN A 190 8.56 16.20 7.43
C ASN A 190 8.34 17.47 8.28
N LYS A 191 7.58 17.40 9.38
CA LYS A 191 7.50 18.53 10.32
C LYS A 191 8.85 18.79 11.01
N ILE A 192 9.55 17.73 11.37
CA ILE A 192 10.88 17.82 11.99
C ILE A 192 11.87 18.47 11.04
N LEU A 193 11.95 17.99 9.79
CA LEU A 193 12.83 18.55 8.76
C LEU A 193 12.49 20.01 8.45
N ARG A 194 11.19 20.35 8.39
CA ARG A 194 10.70 21.73 8.23
C ARG A 194 11.12 22.61 9.40
N GLY A 195 11.02 22.11 10.63
CA GLY A 195 11.44 22.85 11.84
C GLY A 195 12.92 23.22 11.85
N HIS A 196 13.76 22.48 11.14
CA HIS A 196 15.18 22.78 10.93
C HIS A 196 15.45 23.69 9.71
N GLY A 197 14.42 24.11 8.97
CA GLY A 197 14.55 24.92 7.76
C GLY A 197 15.15 24.17 6.56
N TRP A 198 14.93 22.85 6.50
CA TRP A 198 15.42 22.00 5.41
C TRP A 198 14.33 21.63 4.39
N LEU A 199 13.06 21.68 4.81
CA LEU A 199 11.92 21.42 3.95
C LEU A 199 11.24 22.73 3.62
N GLU A 200 11.11 23.00 2.33
CA GLU A 200 10.43 24.17 1.79
C GLU A 200 9.01 23.83 1.34
N LEU A 201 8.13 24.79 1.44
CA LEU A 201 6.74 24.67 0.99
C LEU A 201 6.44 25.72 -0.06
N LYS A 202 5.64 25.35 -1.06
CA LYS A 202 5.12 26.25 -2.07
C LYS A 202 3.63 26.48 -1.88
N PRO A 203 3.13 27.72 -1.99
CA PRO A 203 1.70 28.00 -1.96
C PRO A 203 1.05 27.56 -3.28
N GLU A 204 -0.03 26.77 -3.18
CA GLU A 204 -0.84 26.34 -4.32
C GLU A 204 -2.32 26.46 -3.93
N ASP A 205 -3.04 27.38 -4.57
CA ASP A 205 -4.50 27.61 -4.42
C ASP A 205 -4.98 27.63 -2.94
N GLY A 206 -4.28 28.41 -2.11
CA GLY A 206 -4.63 28.59 -0.68
C GLY A 206 -4.11 27.50 0.26
N SER A 207 -3.46 26.47 -0.26
CA SER A 207 -2.80 25.41 0.50
C SER A 207 -1.27 25.52 0.40
N LEU A 208 -0.57 24.78 1.26
CA LEU A 208 0.88 24.66 1.26
C LEU A 208 1.27 23.23 0.88
N THR A 209 1.97 23.06 -0.23
CA THR A 209 2.44 21.75 -0.70
C THR A 209 3.95 21.63 -0.58
N LEU A 210 4.44 20.40 -0.53
CA LEU A 210 5.88 20.11 -0.47
C LEU A 210 6.57 20.60 -1.75
N ASP A 211 7.58 21.46 -1.60
CA ASP A 211 8.45 21.89 -2.69
C ASP A 211 9.70 21.00 -2.75
N THR A 212 9.64 20.00 -3.60
CA THR A 212 10.76 19.05 -3.81
C THR A 212 11.92 19.64 -4.60
N PHE A 213 11.76 20.81 -5.24
CA PHE A 213 12.82 21.47 -5.98
C PHE A 213 13.70 22.36 -5.10
N ASN A 214 13.09 23.03 -4.11
CA ASN A 214 13.78 24.00 -3.27
C ASN A 214 14.10 23.46 -1.86
N SER A 215 13.52 22.32 -1.46
CA SER A 215 13.86 21.67 -0.20
C SER A 215 15.32 21.19 -0.17
N LYS A 216 15.99 21.36 0.95
CA LYS A 216 17.31 20.76 1.19
C LYS A 216 17.23 19.30 1.62
N ALA A 217 16.19 18.96 2.38
CA ALA A 217 15.87 17.57 2.75
C ALA A 217 14.37 17.40 3.02
N PHE A 218 13.84 16.22 2.71
CA PHE A 218 12.48 15.80 3.00
C PHE A 218 12.37 14.27 3.09
N ALA A 219 11.27 13.76 3.63
CA ALA A 219 11.02 12.34 3.80
C ALA A 219 9.85 11.85 2.91
N VAL A 220 10.04 10.73 2.25
CA VAL A 220 8.98 9.91 1.63
C VAL A 220 8.72 8.75 2.57
N VAL A 221 7.58 8.78 3.25
CA VAL A 221 7.27 7.82 4.32
C VAL A 221 6.33 6.73 3.85
N ASP A 222 6.52 5.53 4.41
CA ASP A 222 5.65 4.39 4.21
C ASP A 222 5.63 3.53 5.48
N HIS A 223 4.62 3.70 6.32
CA HIS A 223 4.45 2.97 7.57
C HIS A 223 5.63 3.16 8.55
N GLN A 224 6.38 2.09 8.85
CA GLN A 224 7.52 2.09 9.77
C GLN A 224 8.86 2.33 9.06
N VAL A 225 8.83 2.66 7.76
CA VAL A 225 10.02 2.96 6.97
C VAL A 225 9.87 4.31 6.28
N ALA A 226 10.96 5.07 6.18
CA ALA A 226 11.00 6.31 5.42
C ALA A 226 12.29 6.42 4.60
N HIS A 227 12.15 6.92 3.38
CA HIS A 227 13.28 7.35 2.56
C HIS A 227 13.49 8.84 2.78
N VAL A 228 14.58 9.22 3.45
CA VAL A 228 14.96 10.63 3.60
C VAL A 228 15.90 11.01 2.47
N VAL A 229 15.48 12.00 1.71
CA VAL A 229 16.21 12.56 0.58
C VAL A 229 16.95 13.81 1.06
N VAL A 230 18.23 13.90 0.79
CA VAL A 230 19.08 15.06 1.13
C VAL A 230 19.61 15.64 -0.19
N LEU A 231 19.05 16.78 -0.60
CA LEU A 231 19.42 17.45 -1.85
C LEU A 231 20.63 18.39 -1.66
N ASP A 232 20.83 18.91 -0.43
CA ASP A 232 22.00 19.69 -0.06
C ASP A 232 22.99 18.81 0.73
N PRO A 233 24.08 18.33 0.10
CA PRO A 233 25.04 17.46 0.78
C PRO A 233 25.70 18.09 2.00
N SER A 234 25.75 19.43 2.10
CA SER A 234 26.40 20.13 3.22
C SER A 234 25.73 19.90 4.58
N ILE A 235 24.41 19.59 4.58
CA ILE A 235 23.64 19.34 5.80
C ILE A 235 23.50 17.85 6.13
N ARG A 236 24.06 16.94 5.33
CA ARG A 236 23.84 15.50 5.43
C ARG A 236 24.06 14.93 6.83
N GLU A 237 25.20 15.29 7.45
CA GLU A 237 25.54 14.79 8.80
C GLU A 237 24.65 15.40 9.90
N GLU A 238 24.19 16.63 9.69
CA GLU A 238 23.25 17.26 10.61
C GLU A 238 21.88 16.59 10.53
N VAL A 239 21.37 16.34 9.32
CA VAL A 239 20.13 15.56 9.09
C VAL A 239 20.24 14.20 9.78
N ARG A 240 21.36 13.48 9.61
CA ARG A 240 21.58 12.18 10.25
C ARG A 240 21.51 12.27 11.77
N LYS A 241 22.15 13.27 12.38
CA LYS A 241 22.12 13.48 13.83
C LYS A 241 20.72 13.76 14.34
N VAL A 242 19.96 14.62 13.66
CA VAL A 242 18.58 14.95 14.01
C VAL A 242 17.69 13.70 13.94
N LEU A 243 17.80 12.92 12.87
CA LEU A 243 17.04 11.68 12.72
C LEU A 243 17.34 10.68 13.84
N LEU A 244 18.63 10.47 14.17
CA LEU A 244 19.04 9.57 15.26
C LEU A 244 18.58 10.05 16.64
N ALA A 245 18.44 11.36 16.83
CA ALA A 245 17.97 11.95 18.09
C ALA A 245 16.42 12.00 18.17
N THR A 246 15.72 11.68 17.09
CA THR A 246 14.25 11.74 17.03
C THR A 246 13.64 10.56 17.79
N PRO A 247 12.82 10.79 18.82
CA PRO A 247 12.09 9.72 19.51
C PRO A 247 11.18 8.96 18.54
N GLY A 248 11.27 7.65 18.55
CA GLY A 248 10.53 6.80 17.63
C GLY A 248 11.32 6.33 16.40
N VAL A 249 12.56 6.82 16.22
CA VAL A 249 13.51 6.32 15.22
C VAL A 249 14.44 5.31 15.88
N ALA A 250 14.47 4.08 15.34
CA ALA A 250 15.38 3.02 15.79
C ALA A 250 16.68 2.98 15.00
N GLN A 251 16.60 3.20 13.67
CA GLN A 251 17.77 3.10 12.79
C GLN A 251 17.75 4.18 11.71
N VAL A 252 18.94 4.64 11.34
CA VAL A 252 19.17 5.54 10.20
C VAL A 252 20.26 4.90 9.34
N LEU A 253 19.84 4.25 8.26
CA LEU A 253 20.72 3.49 7.36
C LEU A 253 21.20 4.40 6.23
N ASP A 254 22.49 4.68 6.22
CA ASP A 254 23.19 5.29 5.09
C ASP A 254 23.44 4.25 3.96
N ALA A 255 24.24 4.60 2.97
CA ALA A 255 24.51 3.74 1.84
C ALA A 255 25.17 2.40 2.22
N GLU A 256 25.98 2.36 3.29
CA GLU A 256 26.61 1.14 3.80
C GLU A 256 25.60 0.30 4.57
N GLY A 257 24.83 0.92 5.47
CA GLY A 257 23.75 0.26 6.21
C GLY A 257 22.67 -0.32 5.30
N GLN A 258 22.28 0.42 4.26
CA GLN A 258 21.34 -0.07 3.23
C GLN A 258 21.90 -1.28 2.48
N ALA A 259 23.20 -1.27 2.14
CA ALA A 259 23.85 -2.39 1.48
C ALA A 259 23.91 -3.62 2.38
N ALA A 260 24.26 -3.45 3.65
CA ALA A 260 24.30 -4.53 4.64
C ALA A 260 22.89 -5.14 4.87
N ALA A 261 21.85 -4.32 4.83
CA ALA A 261 20.45 -4.75 4.94
C ALA A 261 19.88 -5.31 3.61
N GLY A 262 20.62 -5.32 2.51
CA GLY A 262 20.16 -5.79 1.20
C GLY A 262 19.11 -4.90 0.52
N ILE A 263 18.95 -3.65 0.96
CA ILE A 263 17.91 -2.71 0.47
C ILE A 263 18.49 -1.51 -0.29
N LYS A 264 19.80 -1.51 -0.57
CA LYS A 264 20.42 -0.43 -1.33
C LYS A 264 19.97 -0.44 -2.78
N HIS A 265 19.37 0.64 -3.22
CA HIS A 265 18.87 0.81 -4.58
C HIS A 265 18.97 2.27 -5.03
N VAL A 266 19.01 2.52 -6.34
CA VAL A 266 19.06 3.87 -6.92
C VAL A 266 17.85 4.74 -6.55
N ARG A 267 16.72 4.13 -6.22
CA ARG A 267 15.51 4.80 -5.73
C ARG A 267 15.45 4.97 -4.21
N SER A 268 16.38 4.38 -3.47
CA SER A 268 16.44 4.59 -2.02
C SER A 268 16.79 6.05 -1.71
N GLY A 269 16.30 6.54 -0.57
CA GLY A 269 16.73 7.83 -0.02
C GLY A 269 18.21 7.81 0.36
N ASP A 270 18.76 8.98 0.59
CA ASP A 270 20.13 9.12 1.12
C ASP A 270 20.27 8.44 2.48
N PHE A 271 19.18 8.43 3.24
CA PHE A 271 18.97 7.58 4.40
C PHE A 271 17.68 6.78 4.26
N VAL A 272 17.72 5.53 4.72
CA VAL A 272 16.51 4.74 5.02
C VAL A 272 16.36 4.72 6.53
N VAL A 273 15.24 5.24 7.01
CA VAL A 273 14.94 5.38 8.42
C VAL A 273 13.94 4.32 8.81
N ILE A 274 14.23 3.61 9.90
CA ILE A 274 13.36 2.54 10.44
C ILE A 274 12.82 3.02 11.79
N ALA A 275 11.53 2.91 12.00
CA ALA A 275 10.87 3.23 13.26
C ALA A 275 11.20 2.21 14.35
N ASP A 276 11.02 2.60 15.61
CA ASP A 276 11.00 1.65 16.73
C ASP A 276 9.72 0.78 16.71
N GLY A 277 9.62 -0.19 17.63
CA GLY A 277 8.52 -1.15 17.66
C GLY A 277 7.14 -0.56 17.92
N HIS A 278 7.07 0.67 18.45
CA HIS A 278 5.83 1.34 18.86
C HIS A 278 5.49 2.56 17.99
N SER A 279 6.34 2.86 17.01
CA SER A 279 6.22 4.06 16.20
C SER A 279 5.99 3.74 14.72
N TRP A 280 5.40 4.70 14.01
CA TRP A 280 5.28 4.74 12.57
C TRP A 280 5.52 6.16 12.06
N PHE A 281 5.79 6.35 10.76
CA PHE A 281 6.12 7.65 10.18
C PHE A 281 4.93 8.27 9.48
N SER A 282 4.58 9.51 9.88
CA SER A 282 3.63 10.37 9.18
C SER A 282 4.37 11.29 8.21
N TYR A 283 3.82 11.50 7.01
CA TYR A 283 4.39 12.40 6.00
C TYR A 283 4.03 13.86 6.22
N TYR A 284 3.15 14.20 7.18
CA TYR A 284 2.62 15.54 7.40
C TYR A 284 3.74 16.55 7.66
N TRP A 285 3.63 17.71 6.96
CA TRP A 285 4.50 18.89 7.15
C TRP A 285 3.75 20.08 7.76
N TRP A 286 2.41 19.99 7.94
CA TRP A 286 1.52 21.03 8.44
C TRP A 286 1.02 20.77 9.84
N GLU A 287 0.51 21.82 10.48
CA GLU A 287 -0.36 21.72 11.66
C GLU A 287 -1.81 21.87 11.21
N GLU A 288 -2.73 21.17 11.88
CA GLU A 288 -4.16 21.22 11.56
C GLU A 288 -4.66 22.69 11.57
N GLY A 289 -5.34 23.12 10.50
CA GLY A 289 -5.83 24.48 10.33
C GLY A 289 -4.78 25.51 9.92
N GLN A 290 -3.56 25.09 9.54
CA GLN A 290 -2.45 25.99 9.19
C GLN A 290 -1.89 25.71 7.80
N GLY A 291 -2.72 25.91 6.77
CA GLY A 291 -2.28 25.77 5.37
C GLY A 291 -2.05 24.34 4.93
N GLU A 292 -2.84 23.42 5.47
CA GLU A 292 -2.84 22.04 5.00
C GLU A 292 -3.19 21.94 3.51
N PRO A 293 -2.67 20.91 2.81
CA PRO A 293 -3.04 20.66 1.43
C PRO A 293 -4.55 20.33 1.31
N ASP A 294 -5.16 20.64 0.18
CA ASP A 294 -6.58 20.37 -0.09
C ASP A 294 -6.95 18.88 0.00
N PHE A 295 -5.98 18.00 -0.20
CA PHE A 295 -6.16 16.55 -0.08
C PHE A 295 -6.08 16.03 1.37
N ALA A 296 -5.68 16.84 2.36
CA ALA A 296 -5.38 16.38 3.71
C ALA A 296 -6.56 15.64 4.37
N ARG A 297 -7.80 16.12 4.15
CA ARG A 297 -9.03 15.53 4.69
C ARG A 297 -9.79 14.62 3.72
N CYS A 298 -9.14 14.26 2.60
CA CYS A 298 -9.74 13.44 1.55
C CYS A 298 -9.07 12.06 1.44
N VAL A 299 -9.81 11.08 0.93
CA VAL A 299 -9.21 9.85 0.42
C VAL A 299 -8.66 10.14 -0.97
N ASP A 300 -7.34 10.34 -1.08
CA ASP A 300 -6.68 10.67 -2.36
C ASP A 300 -5.23 10.17 -2.41
N ILE A 301 -5.05 8.86 -2.40
CA ILE A 301 -3.75 8.18 -2.33
C ILE A 301 -2.75 8.59 -3.43
N HIS A 302 -3.24 9.04 -4.59
CA HIS A 302 -2.36 9.38 -5.72
C HIS A 302 -1.79 10.81 -5.66
N ARG A 303 -2.35 11.68 -4.83
CA ARG A 303 -1.87 13.04 -4.62
C ARG A 303 -0.99 13.20 -3.38
N LYS A 304 -1.14 12.28 -2.42
CA LYS A 304 -0.37 12.28 -1.17
C LYS A 304 1.05 11.79 -1.42
N PRO A 305 2.08 12.52 -0.99
CA PRO A 305 3.48 12.14 -1.19
C PRO A 305 4.00 11.19 -0.09
N GLY A 306 3.12 10.39 0.49
CA GLY A 306 3.40 9.42 1.54
C GLY A 306 2.19 8.56 1.82
N TYR A 307 2.40 7.42 2.47
CA TYR A 307 1.31 6.56 2.92
C TYR A 307 0.54 7.22 4.07
N ASP A 308 -0.78 7.17 4.00
CA ASP A 308 -1.66 7.82 4.97
C ASP A 308 -2.74 6.85 5.51
N PRO A 309 -2.42 6.04 6.53
CA PRO A 309 -3.38 5.11 7.12
C PRO A 309 -4.53 5.84 7.83
N VAL A 310 -4.41 7.14 8.08
CA VAL A 310 -5.49 7.96 8.65
C VAL A 310 -6.69 8.08 7.70
N GLU A 311 -6.49 7.83 6.40
CA GLU A 311 -7.59 7.69 5.43
C GLU A 311 -8.60 6.58 5.77
N LEU A 312 -8.22 5.62 6.62
CA LEU A 312 -9.12 4.58 7.11
C LEU A 312 -10.16 5.08 8.14
N PHE A 313 -10.04 6.34 8.59
CA PHE A 313 -10.88 6.88 9.66
C PHE A 313 -11.73 8.05 9.17
N ILE A 314 -13.03 8.00 9.50
CA ILE A 314 -13.84 9.21 9.49
C ILE A 314 -13.40 10.07 10.69
N ASP A 315 -13.25 11.37 10.47
CA ASP A 315 -12.85 12.30 11.53
C ASP A 315 -13.86 12.26 12.68
N PRO A 316 -13.45 11.83 13.89
CA PRO A 316 -14.33 11.74 15.04
C PRO A 316 -14.88 13.11 15.50
N LYS A 317 -14.29 14.22 15.06
CA LYS A 317 -14.78 15.59 15.31
C LYS A 317 -16.04 15.91 14.49
N ILE A 318 -16.33 15.14 13.43
CA ILE A 318 -17.55 15.33 12.62
C ILE A 318 -18.74 14.73 13.35
N ARG A 319 -19.60 15.58 13.91
CA ARG A 319 -20.76 15.16 14.70
C ARG A 319 -21.78 14.30 13.92
N PHE A 320 -21.99 14.59 12.62
CA PHE A 320 -22.96 13.91 11.75
C PHE A 320 -22.32 13.52 10.41
N PRO A 321 -21.41 12.53 10.38
CA PRO A 321 -20.66 12.22 9.17
C PRO A 321 -21.54 11.80 7.98
N MET A 322 -22.63 11.07 8.22
CA MET A 322 -23.55 10.68 7.15
C MET A 322 -24.27 11.87 6.51
N LEU A 323 -24.60 12.91 7.30
CA LEU A 323 -25.18 14.14 6.75
C LEU A 323 -24.15 14.94 5.94
N THR A 324 -22.91 14.97 6.39
CA THR A 324 -21.79 15.59 5.67
C THR A 324 -21.58 14.91 4.31
N ILE A 325 -21.56 13.57 4.30
CA ILE A 325 -21.43 12.79 3.07
C ILE A 325 -22.64 13.01 2.14
N ALA A 326 -23.86 12.97 2.68
CA ALA A 326 -25.07 13.20 1.90
C ALA A 326 -25.11 14.61 1.29
N TRP A 327 -24.66 15.62 2.04
CA TRP A 327 -24.54 17.00 1.56
C TRP A 327 -23.50 17.12 0.43
N PHE A 328 -22.35 16.45 0.58
CA PHE A 328 -21.36 16.38 -0.48
C PHE A 328 -21.93 15.74 -1.75
N LEU A 329 -22.62 14.59 -1.62
CA LEU A 329 -23.23 13.92 -2.76
C LEU A 329 -24.30 14.78 -3.44
N LEU A 330 -25.10 15.50 -2.67
CA LEU A 330 -26.10 16.44 -3.20
C LEU A 330 -25.43 17.57 -3.99
N LYS A 331 -24.37 18.20 -3.45
CA LYS A 331 -23.59 19.20 -4.18
C LYS A 331 -23.08 18.66 -5.51
N LYS A 332 -22.52 17.43 -5.49
CA LYS A 332 -21.99 16.79 -6.68
C LYS A 332 -23.06 16.50 -7.73
N THR A 333 -24.25 16.05 -7.33
CA THR A 333 -25.37 15.81 -8.25
C THR A 333 -25.93 17.11 -8.85
N LEU A 334 -25.83 18.21 -8.12
CA LEU A 334 -26.18 19.55 -8.62
C LEU A 334 -25.08 20.20 -9.48
N GLY A 335 -23.96 19.48 -9.74
CA GLY A 335 -22.89 19.96 -10.61
C GLY A 335 -21.84 20.86 -9.90
N PHE A 336 -21.91 21.03 -8.57
CA PHE A 336 -20.89 21.77 -7.84
C PHE A 336 -19.62 20.95 -7.67
N LYS A 337 -18.46 21.59 -7.80
CA LYS A 337 -17.18 21.02 -7.36
C LYS A 337 -17.13 21.06 -5.85
N ALA A 338 -16.86 19.93 -5.25
CA ALA A 338 -16.71 19.81 -3.80
C ALA A 338 -15.72 18.68 -3.48
N LEU A 339 -14.96 18.84 -2.39
CA LEU A 339 -14.11 17.78 -1.83
C LEU A 339 -14.88 17.05 -0.72
N MET A 340 -14.68 15.75 -0.63
CA MET A 340 -15.27 14.93 0.46
C MET A 340 -14.31 14.91 1.64
N GLU A 341 -14.33 15.98 2.42
CA GLU A 341 -13.47 16.24 3.57
C GLU A 341 -13.99 15.54 4.81
N VAL A 342 -13.86 14.23 4.88
CA VAL A 342 -14.37 13.41 6.00
C VAL A 342 -13.26 12.64 6.72
N VAL A 343 -12.04 12.67 6.21
CA VAL A 343 -10.89 11.96 6.78
C VAL A 343 -10.31 12.79 7.93
N SER A 344 -9.89 12.11 8.98
CA SER A 344 -9.17 12.73 10.10
C SER A 344 -7.76 13.16 9.68
N GLN A 345 -7.18 14.09 10.44
CA GLN A 345 -5.74 14.40 10.40
C GLN A 345 -5.02 13.94 11.69
N ASP A 346 -5.75 13.27 12.58
CA ASP A 346 -5.21 12.78 13.84
C ASP A 346 -4.50 11.45 13.65
N ALA A 347 -3.18 11.52 13.48
CA ALA A 347 -2.32 10.36 13.30
C ALA A 347 -2.30 9.40 14.51
N SER A 348 -2.76 9.85 15.69
CA SER A 348 -2.84 9.00 16.89
C SER A 348 -3.95 7.94 16.82
N LEU A 349 -4.86 8.04 15.84
CA LEU A 349 -5.90 7.05 15.61
C LEU A 349 -5.35 5.71 15.11
N VAL A 350 -4.21 5.72 14.44
CA VAL A 350 -3.56 4.50 13.91
C VAL A 350 -3.01 3.66 15.05
N LYS A 351 -3.39 2.38 15.09
CA LYS A 351 -3.05 1.43 16.17
C LYS A 351 -2.21 0.25 15.72
N GLY A 352 -2.04 0.08 14.43
CA GLY A 352 -1.18 -0.95 13.85
C GLY A 352 -0.40 -0.42 12.65
N SER A 353 0.83 -0.90 12.48
CA SER A 353 1.70 -0.54 11.35
C SER A 353 2.67 -1.67 11.04
N HIS A 354 3.38 -1.54 9.92
CA HIS A 354 4.35 -2.52 9.44
C HIS A 354 5.53 -1.83 8.74
N GLY A 355 6.49 -2.61 8.26
CA GLY A 355 7.63 -2.12 7.47
C GLY A 355 8.99 -2.35 8.13
N ARG A 356 9.06 -2.38 9.47
CA ARG A 356 10.24 -2.88 10.19
C ARG A 356 10.20 -4.41 10.28
N LEU A 357 11.36 -5.04 10.45
CA LEU A 357 11.43 -6.44 10.80
C LEU A 357 11.07 -6.60 12.28
N PRO A 358 9.98 -7.32 12.64
CA PRO A 358 9.66 -7.59 14.04
C PRO A 358 10.75 -8.42 14.73
N GLU A 359 10.96 -8.16 16.03
CA GLU A 359 11.95 -8.88 16.84
C GLU A 359 11.45 -10.27 17.22
N ASP A 360 10.16 -10.37 17.54
CA ASP A 360 9.54 -11.66 17.88
C ASP A 360 9.19 -12.43 16.58
N PRO A 361 9.70 -13.67 16.42
CA PRO A 361 9.32 -14.52 15.29
C PRO A 361 7.82 -14.81 15.18
N LEU A 362 7.07 -14.71 16.26
CA LEU A 362 5.60 -14.88 16.24
C LEU A 362 4.89 -13.73 15.50
N ASP A 363 5.55 -12.60 15.34
CA ASP A 363 5.07 -11.45 14.56
C ASP A 363 5.58 -11.46 13.11
N TRP A 364 6.25 -12.53 12.67
CA TRP A 364 6.75 -12.60 11.29
C TRP A 364 5.62 -12.96 10.31
N PRO A 365 5.75 -12.57 9.03
CA PRO A 365 4.84 -13.03 7.98
C PRO A 365 4.82 -14.55 7.85
N VAL A 366 3.72 -15.09 7.37
CA VAL A 366 3.53 -16.53 7.25
C VAL A 366 3.57 -16.99 5.79
N CYS A 367 4.02 -18.23 5.59
CA CYS A 367 3.89 -18.97 4.34
C CYS A 367 3.28 -20.33 4.64
N ILE A 368 2.11 -20.63 4.09
CA ILE A 368 1.34 -21.83 4.36
C ILE A 368 1.11 -22.56 3.03
N ALA A 369 1.42 -23.84 3.00
CA ALA A 369 1.17 -24.73 1.86
C ALA A 369 0.43 -26.00 2.32
N ALA A 370 0.00 -26.82 1.37
CA ALA A 370 -0.58 -28.12 1.64
C ALA A 370 0.35 -28.98 2.51
N ARG A 371 -0.24 -29.95 3.26
CA ARG A 371 0.46 -30.73 4.30
C ARG A 371 1.69 -31.51 3.82
N ASP A 372 1.71 -31.90 2.55
CA ASP A 372 2.76 -32.68 1.90
C ASP A 372 3.79 -31.80 1.16
N ALA A 373 3.58 -30.48 1.13
CA ALA A 373 4.54 -29.57 0.55
C ALA A 373 5.77 -29.41 1.46
N SER A 374 6.96 -29.54 0.85
CA SER A 374 8.24 -29.41 1.57
C SER A 374 8.63 -27.93 1.70
N LEU A 375 8.03 -27.20 2.65
CA LEU A 375 8.47 -25.86 3.01
C LEU A 375 9.48 -25.90 4.15
N PRO A 376 10.54 -25.06 4.13
CA PRO A 376 11.41 -24.89 5.29
C PRO A 376 10.64 -24.22 6.44
N ALA A 377 11.01 -24.52 7.69
CA ALA A 377 10.38 -23.94 8.87
C ALA A 377 10.51 -22.39 8.92
N GLN A 378 11.56 -21.87 8.33
CA GLN A 378 11.81 -20.42 8.15
C GLN A 378 12.45 -20.19 6.78
N MET A 379 12.05 -19.11 6.13
CA MET A 379 12.63 -18.69 4.85
C MET A 379 12.56 -17.16 4.71
N ALA A 380 13.41 -16.59 3.89
CA ALA A 380 13.30 -15.18 3.54
C ALA A 380 12.10 -14.93 2.61
N SER A 381 11.49 -13.75 2.69
CA SER A 381 10.38 -13.39 1.78
C SER A 381 10.79 -13.46 0.30
N THR A 382 12.09 -13.26 0.00
CA THR A 382 12.66 -13.41 -1.35
C THR A 382 12.64 -14.86 -1.85
N ASP A 383 12.57 -15.84 -0.96
CA ASP A 383 12.57 -17.28 -1.32
C ASP A 383 11.19 -17.74 -1.84
N VAL A 384 10.12 -16.98 -1.61
CA VAL A 384 8.78 -17.26 -2.14
C VAL A 384 8.82 -17.39 -3.68
N TYR A 385 9.60 -16.56 -4.35
CA TYR A 385 9.85 -16.68 -5.79
C TYR A 385 10.31 -18.11 -6.17
N ALA A 386 11.33 -18.62 -5.49
CA ALA A 386 11.86 -19.95 -5.76
C ALA A 386 10.86 -21.07 -5.38
N GLN A 387 10.03 -20.86 -4.37
CA GLN A 387 8.98 -21.83 -4.04
C GLN A 387 7.94 -21.94 -5.15
N ILE A 388 7.49 -20.81 -5.71
CA ILE A 388 6.55 -20.81 -6.85
C ILE A 388 7.19 -21.52 -8.06
N VAL A 389 8.44 -21.16 -8.43
CA VAL A 389 9.10 -21.72 -9.61
C VAL A 389 9.35 -23.24 -9.50
N ARG A 390 9.49 -23.79 -8.30
CA ARG A 390 9.65 -25.24 -8.07
C ARG A 390 8.41 -26.05 -8.41
N GLY A 391 7.22 -25.46 -8.39
CA GLY A 391 5.96 -26.08 -8.78
C GLY A 391 5.85 -26.34 -10.29
N PHE A 392 6.77 -25.79 -11.10
CA PHE A 392 6.81 -25.86 -12.56
C PHE A 392 8.13 -26.46 -13.08
#